data_86deb56bc7a6994369840f528166aa0d
#
_entry.id   86deb56bc7a6994369840f528166aa0d
#
_cell.length_a   1.000
_cell.length_b   1.000
_cell.length_c   1.000
_cell.angle_alpha   90.00
_cell.angle_beta   90.00
_cell.angle_gamma   90.00
#
_symmetry.space_group_name_H-M   'P 1'
#
loop_
_entity.id
_entity.type
_entity.pdbx_description
1 polymer ?
#
loop_
_entity_poly.entity_id
_entity_poly.type
_entity_poly.pdbx_seq_one_letter_code
_entity_poly.pdbx_strand_id
1 'polypeptide(L)'
;MDLLNEGDKPSQQHPQPTPAAGLNAPDTDTASRVEALIAALRASGADITADYNDWLKVGFALAGEFGEGGRGYFHDISSLYPGYDQAESDKKYDECLKSNQGKTDIGTLFYLAKNQGVTLERTGNAPRTMKVASSSKGQSDKNVPLSLSEDDPEEMPALPMFPESVFANLPGLLEKVTGLMLTSQERSLVLIGSIATLSSALLPFRTVYFGKTIFPNMYLFVPGPAGAGKGKLDFCFRLVKPIHKEKLDRWLTAKDEYKKEYARYKRQKKGENIDPPEKPPIQLLRVPANSSATSFAQAMAENGNLLLFETEGDTVVNTFNSDFGNYSDSFRKAFAHESFGYLRRGDDGEEREIENPRLSTVLSGTPEQVKSLIRDSENGLLSRFMFFCINSTPEWLDGFDSYGGDEPLEDTFDAIGEEFTAFTKKLEDKPKILFRLSLPQIGKFNDFFALEKERMQDFNGDRYSASSHRLAWCFLRIAMVLTALRMMDAGTIKECVECEDVDFDATMEIIRVISTHNDYIFNVLDRERPEGIAVADSYSAATRKTILAALPGYFKTDDMKAVAKQVGKTLRTVRRQVARAIQAGEVVQVKHGEYKKC
;
A
#
# COMPACT_ATOMS: atom_id res chain seq x y z
N MET A 1 65.40 31.42 39.14
CA MET A 1 66.17 32.54 38.64
C MET A 1 65.60 32.82 37.27
N ASP A 2 64.68 33.71 37.31
CA ASP A 2 64.66 35.12 36.96
C ASP A 2 64.16 35.29 35.52
N LEU A 3 63.03 35.81 35.44
CA LEU A 3 62.50 37.17 35.36
C LEU A 3 62.23 37.63 33.91
N LEU A 4 60.93 37.83 33.64
CA LEU A 4 60.31 38.99 33.02
C LEU A 4 60.94 39.56 31.73
N ASN A 5 60.19 39.58 30.64
CA ASN A 5 59.78 40.90 30.09
C ASN A 5 58.56 40.83 29.19
N GLU A 6 57.68 41.78 29.40
CA GLU A 6 56.50 42.14 28.60
C GLU A 6 56.91 42.71 27.25
N GLY A 7 56.15 42.41 26.22
CA GLY A 7 56.30 43.01 24.90
C GLY A 7 55.10 42.74 24.00
N ASP A 8 54.23 43.72 23.91
CA ASP A 8 53.24 44.07 22.91
C ASP A 8 52.72 43.01 21.93
N LYS A 9 51.41 42.71 22.08
CA LYS A 9 50.59 42.02 21.05
C LYS A 9 50.08 42.98 20.02
N PRO A 10 50.25 42.73 18.70
CA PRO A 10 49.43 43.32 17.65
C PRO A 10 48.09 42.59 17.60
N SER A 11 47.02 43.34 17.56
CA SER A 11 45.64 42.94 17.36
C SER A 11 45.46 42.05 16.12
N GLN A 12 45.14 40.78 16.32
CA GLN A 12 44.65 39.91 15.23
C GLN A 12 43.18 40.19 14.99
N GLN A 13 42.87 40.70 13.81
CA GLN A 13 41.55 40.77 13.24
C GLN A 13 41.03 39.33 13.05
N HIS A 14 39.85 39.03 13.61
CA HIS A 14 39.09 37.85 13.33
C HIS A 14 38.67 37.82 11.86
N PRO A 15 38.86 36.73 11.12
CA PRO A 15 38.26 36.59 9.80
C PRO A 15 36.75 36.46 9.93
N GLN A 16 36.03 37.27 9.16
CA GLN A 16 34.59 37.13 8.96
C GLN A 16 34.31 35.72 8.36
N PRO A 17 33.25 35.02 8.79
CA PRO A 17 32.85 33.79 8.19
C PRO A 17 32.36 34.02 6.75
N THR A 18 32.94 33.34 5.81
CA THR A 18 32.49 33.19 4.42
C THR A 18 31.04 32.69 4.41
N PRO A 19 30.14 33.24 3.57
CA PRO A 19 28.78 32.73 3.49
C PRO A 19 28.77 31.29 2.97
N ALA A 20 28.12 30.42 3.71
CA ALA A 20 27.82 29.04 3.27
C ALA A 20 26.98 29.08 1.99
N ALA A 21 27.38 28.29 1.02
CA ALA A 21 26.74 28.16 -0.26
C ALA A 21 25.31 27.58 -0.10
N GLY A 22 24.35 28.19 -0.81
CA GLY A 22 23.17 27.53 -1.33
C GLY A 22 21.96 27.44 -0.42
N LEU A 23 21.38 28.57 0.00
CA LEU A 23 19.94 28.66 0.18
C LEU A 23 19.38 29.22 -1.13
N ASN A 24 18.59 28.46 -1.82
CA ASN A 24 17.82 28.90 -2.99
C ASN A 24 16.99 30.11 -2.58
N ALA A 25 17.09 31.22 -3.35
CA ALA A 25 16.19 32.34 -3.18
C ALA A 25 14.74 31.84 -3.31
N PRO A 26 13.81 32.26 -2.42
CA PRO A 26 12.42 31.84 -2.49
C PRO A 26 11.85 32.21 -3.86
N ASP A 27 11.11 31.24 -4.45
CA ASP A 27 10.40 31.45 -5.71
C ASP A 27 9.42 32.61 -5.51
N THR A 28 9.53 33.68 -6.31
CA THR A 28 8.67 34.87 -6.22
C THR A 28 7.18 34.50 -6.34
N ASP A 29 6.85 33.40 -6.93
CA ASP A 29 5.49 32.86 -7.01
C ASP A 29 4.99 32.33 -5.66
N THR A 30 5.82 31.64 -4.88
CA THR A 30 5.44 31.07 -3.57
C THR A 30 5.16 32.19 -2.55
N ALA A 31 5.97 33.25 -2.48
CA ALA A 31 5.74 34.37 -1.59
C ALA A 31 4.41 35.08 -1.88
N SER A 32 4.14 35.38 -3.16
CA SER A 32 2.87 35.99 -3.60
C SER A 32 1.65 35.11 -3.25
N ARG A 33 1.78 33.78 -3.32
CA ARG A 33 0.72 32.83 -2.97
C ARG A 33 0.46 32.80 -1.46
N VAL A 34 1.50 32.90 -0.63
CA VAL A 34 1.37 32.95 0.83
C VAL A 34 0.71 34.28 1.24
N GLU A 35 1.08 35.40 0.64
CA GLU A 35 0.43 36.71 0.87
C GLU A 35 -1.05 36.69 0.48
N ALA A 36 -1.39 36.09 -0.66
CA ALA A 36 -2.78 35.93 -1.09
C ALA A 36 -3.57 35.06 -0.11
N LEU A 37 -2.93 34.00 0.43
CA LEU A 37 -3.55 33.13 1.42
C LEU A 37 -3.81 33.87 2.74
N ILE A 38 -2.86 34.65 3.23
CA ILE A 38 -3.01 35.47 4.44
C ILE A 38 -4.17 36.47 4.27
N ALA A 39 -4.25 37.11 3.12
CA ALA A 39 -5.36 38.02 2.80
C ALA A 39 -6.71 37.28 2.82
N ALA A 40 -6.73 36.03 2.31
CA ALA A 40 -7.92 35.18 2.31
C ALA A 40 -8.36 34.74 3.71
N LEU A 41 -7.41 34.31 4.54
CA LEU A 41 -7.67 33.98 5.93
C LEU A 41 -8.22 35.16 6.71
N ARG A 42 -7.66 36.35 6.53
CA ARG A 42 -8.17 37.59 7.13
C ARG A 42 -9.59 37.94 6.66
N ALA A 43 -9.87 37.80 5.37
CA ALA A 43 -11.17 38.08 4.81
C ALA A 43 -12.27 37.09 5.26
N SER A 44 -11.93 35.84 5.45
CA SER A 44 -12.85 34.80 5.91
C SER A 44 -13.00 34.75 7.43
N GLY A 45 -12.08 35.35 8.19
CA GLY A 45 -11.99 35.19 9.64
C GLY A 45 -11.60 33.75 10.08
N ALA A 46 -11.04 32.94 9.18
CA ALA A 46 -10.63 31.61 9.48
C ALA A 46 -9.27 31.59 10.20
N ASP A 47 -9.19 30.84 11.30
CA ASP A 47 -7.96 30.66 12.08
C ASP A 47 -7.45 29.23 11.87
N ILE A 48 -6.23 29.11 11.32
CA ILE A 48 -5.54 27.82 11.09
C ILE A 48 -4.50 27.53 12.18
N THR A 49 -4.48 28.32 13.24
CA THR A 49 -3.51 28.25 14.35
C THR A 49 -4.17 28.02 15.71
N ALA A 50 -5.47 27.77 15.74
CA ALA A 50 -6.22 27.47 16.98
C ALA A 50 -5.73 26.21 17.70
N ASP A 51 -5.29 25.18 16.96
CA ASP A 51 -4.65 24.00 17.51
C ASP A 51 -3.13 24.20 17.59
N TYR A 52 -2.55 23.85 18.74
CA TYR A 52 -1.11 24.02 18.99
C TYR A 52 -0.22 23.28 17.98
N ASN A 53 -0.62 22.06 17.56
CA ASN A 53 0.17 21.28 16.61
C ASN A 53 0.09 21.88 15.21
N ASP A 54 -1.06 22.45 14.83
CA ASP A 54 -1.23 23.11 13.55
C ASP A 54 -0.48 24.45 13.52
N TRP A 55 -0.49 25.21 14.61
CA TRP A 55 0.35 26.39 14.76
C TRP A 55 1.85 26.07 14.61
N LEU A 56 2.30 24.96 15.22
CA LEU A 56 3.68 24.51 15.09
C LEU A 56 4.03 24.08 13.65
N LYS A 57 3.11 23.40 12.94
CA LYS A 57 3.28 23.03 11.52
C LYS A 57 3.38 24.27 10.63
N VAL A 58 2.56 25.31 10.88
CA VAL A 58 2.64 26.58 10.17
C VAL A 58 4.02 27.21 10.36
N GLY A 59 4.54 27.22 11.61
CA GLY A 59 5.88 27.72 11.91
C GLY A 59 6.98 26.96 11.16
N PHE A 60 6.95 25.62 11.15
CA PHE A 60 7.93 24.81 10.42
C PHE A 60 7.85 24.99 8.91
N ALA A 61 6.65 25.08 8.35
CA ALA A 61 6.45 25.28 6.91
C ALA A 61 7.04 26.62 6.45
N LEU A 62 6.78 27.70 7.18
CA LEU A 62 7.29 29.04 6.87
C LEU A 62 8.79 29.15 7.13
N ALA A 63 9.30 28.56 8.21
CA ALA A 63 10.73 28.54 8.51
C ALA A 63 11.51 27.72 7.48
N GLY A 64 10.93 26.63 6.96
CA GLY A 64 11.54 25.80 5.92
C GLY A 64 11.65 26.49 4.58
N GLU A 65 10.61 27.19 4.16
CA GLU A 65 10.52 27.85 2.86
C GLU A 65 11.24 29.20 2.82
N PHE A 66 11.03 30.03 3.85
CA PHE A 66 11.47 31.42 3.86
C PHE A 66 12.57 31.76 4.89
N GLY A 67 12.96 30.79 5.73
CA GLY A 67 13.90 31.04 6.82
C GLY A 67 13.42 32.18 7.73
N GLU A 68 14.31 33.11 8.06
CA GLU A 68 13.96 34.31 8.87
C GLU A 68 12.95 35.22 8.19
N GLY A 69 12.91 35.25 6.85
CA GLY A 69 11.93 36.02 6.08
C GLY A 69 10.48 35.59 6.29
N GLY A 70 10.23 34.35 6.74
CA GLY A 70 8.89 33.82 7.04
C GLY A 70 8.30 34.28 8.37
N ARG A 71 9.08 34.94 9.25
CA ARG A 71 8.62 35.42 10.57
C ARG A 71 7.43 36.34 10.48
N GLY A 72 7.47 37.30 9.55
CA GLY A 72 6.34 38.20 9.30
C GLY A 72 5.06 37.46 8.94
N TYR A 73 5.15 36.48 8.04
CA TYR A 73 4.00 35.66 7.66
C TYR A 73 3.48 34.81 8.83
N PHE A 74 4.37 34.32 9.70
CA PHE A 74 3.97 33.57 10.89
C PHE A 74 3.18 34.43 11.88
N HIS A 75 3.62 35.69 12.12
CA HIS A 75 2.87 36.64 12.94
C HIS A 75 1.53 37.01 12.31
N ASP A 76 1.51 37.24 11.00
CA ASP A 76 0.29 37.59 10.27
C ASP A 76 -0.80 36.50 10.39
N ILE A 77 -0.40 35.23 10.33
CA ILE A 77 -1.32 34.09 10.45
C ILE A 77 -1.69 33.89 11.93
N SER A 78 -0.71 33.90 12.84
CA SER A 78 -0.94 33.67 14.28
C SER A 78 -1.82 34.76 14.90
N SER A 79 -1.80 36.00 14.36
CA SER A 79 -2.64 37.10 14.83
C SER A 79 -4.14 36.91 14.59
N LEU A 80 -4.54 35.88 13.83
CA LEU A 80 -5.94 35.51 13.65
C LEU A 80 -6.50 34.74 14.87
N TYR A 81 -5.63 34.18 15.69
CA TYR A 81 -6.02 33.54 16.95
C TYR A 81 -6.31 34.59 18.04
N PRO A 82 -7.47 34.53 18.74
CA PRO A 82 -7.84 35.53 19.74
C PRO A 82 -6.88 35.65 20.92
N GLY A 83 -6.09 34.59 21.19
CA GLY A 83 -5.08 34.55 22.24
C GLY A 83 -3.67 34.84 21.78
N TYR A 84 -3.48 35.48 20.62
CA TYR A 84 -2.16 35.80 20.06
C TYR A 84 -1.29 36.63 21.00
N ASP A 85 -0.05 36.16 21.21
CA ASP A 85 1.03 36.90 21.90
C ASP A 85 2.26 36.97 21.01
N GLN A 86 2.75 38.16 20.79
CA GLN A 86 3.88 38.42 19.90
C GLN A 86 5.17 37.79 20.42
N ALA A 87 5.45 37.91 21.72
CA ALA A 87 6.70 37.41 22.31
C ALA A 87 6.75 35.89 22.33
N GLU A 88 5.60 35.24 22.57
CA GLU A 88 5.47 33.77 22.49
C GLU A 88 5.65 33.31 21.06
N SER A 89 5.06 33.99 20.08
CA SER A 89 5.18 33.68 18.66
C SER A 89 6.63 33.85 18.17
N ASP A 90 7.33 34.87 18.55
CA ASP A 90 8.75 35.08 18.25
C ASP A 90 9.61 33.93 18.78
N LYS A 91 9.42 33.57 20.05
CA LYS A 91 10.14 32.46 20.68
C LYS A 91 9.87 31.13 19.97
N LYS A 92 8.61 30.92 19.58
CA LYS A 92 8.21 29.70 18.88
C LYS A 92 8.81 29.63 17.47
N TYR A 93 8.84 30.75 16.76
CA TYR A 93 9.46 30.79 15.45
C TYR A 93 10.98 30.59 15.50
N ASP A 94 11.66 31.09 16.54
CA ASP A 94 13.08 30.79 16.80
C ASP A 94 13.32 29.29 17.03
N GLU A 95 12.41 28.60 17.72
CA GLU A 95 12.46 27.15 17.90
C GLU A 95 12.27 26.41 16.56
N CYS A 96 11.35 26.87 15.71
CA CYS A 96 11.13 26.30 14.38
C CYS A 96 12.36 26.46 13.48
N LEU A 97 13.02 27.64 13.49
CA LEU A 97 14.25 27.86 12.73
C LEU A 97 15.39 26.96 13.16
N LYS A 98 15.56 26.75 14.48
CA LYS A 98 16.62 25.89 15.02
C LYS A 98 16.39 24.39 14.77
N SER A 99 15.14 23.97 14.75
CA SER A 99 14.73 22.56 14.66
C SER A 99 14.32 22.14 13.26
N ASN A 100 14.33 23.06 12.28
CA ASN A 100 13.83 22.81 10.93
C ASN A 100 14.81 21.92 10.13
N GLN A 101 14.48 20.63 10.04
CA GLN A 101 15.20 19.65 9.23
C GLN A 101 14.51 19.36 7.89
N GLY A 102 13.74 20.33 7.35
CA GLY A 102 13.04 20.16 6.05
C GLY A 102 11.87 19.16 6.07
N LYS A 103 11.30 18.91 7.25
CA LYS A 103 10.22 17.89 7.43
C LYS A 103 8.82 18.40 7.09
N THR A 104 8.60 19.70 7.02
CA THR A 104 7.27 20.29 6.76
C THR A 104 7.35 21.19 5.53
N ASP A 105 6.61 20.84 4.51
CA ASP A 105 6.52 21.56 3.23
C ASP A 105 5.54 22.75 3.36
N ILE A 106 5.78 23.82 2.59
CA ILE A 106 4.89 25.00 2.49
C ILE A 106 3.47 24.62 2.05
N GLY A 107 3.29 23.50 1.34
CA GLY A 107 2.00 22.93 1.01
C GLY A 107 1.10 22.66 2.24
N THR A 108 1.70 22.41 3.40
CA THR A 108 0.96 22.20 4.67
C THR A 108 0.14 23.43 5.05
N LEU A 109 0.65 24.65 4.79
CA LEU A 109 -0.05 25.90 5.05
C LEU A 109 -1.35 26.00 4.23
N PHE A 110 -1.28 25.66 2.95
CA PHE A 110 -2.44 25.67 2.04
C PHE A 110 -3.43 24.55 2.38
N TYR A 111 -2.94 23.40 2.84
CA TYR A 111 -3.77 22.29 3.30
C TYR A 111 -4.59 22.68 4.54
N LEU A 112 -3.96 23.28 5.55
CA LEU A 112 -4.66 23.73 6.76
C LEU A 112 -5.72 24.78 6.45
N ALA A 113 -5.41 25.72 5.56
CA ALA A 113 -6.37 26.73 5.10
C ALA A 113 -7.55 26.11 4.36
N LYS A 114 -7.30 25.13 3.51
CA LYS A 114 -8.35 24.37 2.80
C LYS A 114 -9.29 23.65 3.77
N ASN A 115 -8.78 23.08 4.84
CA ASN A 115 -9.59 22.41 5.86
C ASN A 115 -10.50 23.38 6.61
N GLN A 116 -10.15 24.68 6.66
CA GLN A 116 -10.98 25.77 7.20
C GLN A 116 -11.86 26.43 6.12
N GLY A 117 -11.95 25.81 4.93
CA GLY A 117 -12.79 26.31 3.83
C GLY A 117 -12.17 27.44 3.01
N VAL A 118 -10.87 27.75 3.21
CA VAL A 118 -10.16 28.81 2.46
C VAL A 118 -9.29 28.17 1.38
N THR A 119 -9.64 28.39 0.11
CA THR A 119 -8.92 27.89 -1.06
C THR A 119 -8.51 29.03 -1.98
N LEU A 120 -7.28 28.98 -2.52
CA LEU A 120 -6.81 29.87 -3.57
C LEU A 120 -6.87 29.12 -4.91
N GLU A 121 -7.60 29.67 -5.88
CA GLU A 121 -7.58 29.14 -7.25
C GLU A 121 -6.22 29.38 -7.91
N ARG A 122 -5.64 28.36 -8.53
CA ARG A 122 -4.45 28.50 -9.38
C ARG A 122 -4.86 29.21 -10.67
N THR A 123 -4.45 30.47 -10.83
CA THR A 123 -4.55 31.12 -12.14
C THR A 123 -3.15 31.53 -12.58
N GLY A 124 -2.76 31.10 -13.79
CA GLY A 124 -1.62 31.66 -14.48
C GLY A 124 -1.87 33.14 -14.77
N ASN A 125 -0.89 33.98 -14.38
CA ASN A 125 -0.70 35.41 -14.73
C ASN A 125 -1.94 36.28 -14.83
N ALA A 126 -2.47 36.78 -13.70
CA ALA A 126 -2.98 38.14 -13.44
C ALA A 126 -3.71 38.20 -12.08
N PRO A 127 -3.72 39.34 -11.35
CA PRO A 127 -4.38 39.44 -10.05
C PRO A 127 -5.89 39.33 -10.21
N ARG A 128 -6.51 38.28 -9.64
CA ARG A 128 -7.98 38.15 -9.57
C ARG A 128 -8.47 38.22 -8.13
N THR A 129 -9.42 39.10 -7.94
CA THR A 129 -10.20 39.34 -6.73
C THR A 129 -11.00 38.10 -6.34
N MET A 130 -10.97 37.77 -5.06
CA MET A 130 -11.65 36.65 -4.42
C MET A 130 -13.18 36.68 -4.57
N LYS A 131 -13.77 35.50 -4.73
CA LYS A 131 -15.18 35.24 -4.39
C LYS A 131 -15.28 34.45 -3.09
N VAL A 132 -15.89 35.07 -2.10
CA VAL A 132 -16.32 34.42 -0.86
C VAL A 132 -17.63 33.67 -1.18
N ALA A 133 -17.67 32.37 -0.93
CA ALA A 133 -18.90 31.59 -1.03
C ALA A 133 -19.77 31.87 0.22
N SER A 134 -20.76 32.73 0.09
CA SER A 134 -21.81 32.89 1.09
C SER A 134 -22.95 31.92 0.78
N SER A 135 -23.28 31.08 1.75
CA SER A 135 -24.45 30.22 1.68
C SER A 135 -25.75 31.05 1.73
N SER A 136 -26.50 31.08 0.63
CA SER A 136 -27.92 31.46 0.66
C SER A 136 -28.73 30.55 -0.27
N LYS A 137 -29.79 29.96 0.30
CA LYS A 137 -30.83 29.18 -0.38
C LYS A 137 -31.61 30.06 -1.38
N GLY A 138 -31.89 29.53 -2.56
CA GLY A 138 -33.00 30.05 -3.33
C GLY A 138 -32.93 29.76 -4.84
N GLN A 139 -33.76 28.82 -5.28
CA GLN A 139 -34.50 28.69 -6.57
C GLN A 139 -33.79 28.70 -7.92
N SER A 140 -34.04 27.58 -8.58
CA SER A 140 -34.06 27.22 -10.01
C SER A 140 -34.05 28.37 -11.04
N ASP A 141 -33.14 28.26 -12.05
CA ASP A 141 -33.58 28.21 -13.45
C ASP A 141 -32.43 27.76 -14.40
N LYS A 142 -32.85 26.96 -15.33
CA LYS A 142 -32.44 26.35 -16.57
C LYS A 142 -31.11 26.74 -17.26
N ASN A 143 -30.42 25.65 -17.67
CA ASN A 143 -29.65 25.45 -18.91
C ASN A 143 -28.52 26.44 -19.25
N VAL A 144 -27.30 26.08 -18.87
CA VAL A 144 -26.08 26.41 -19.61
C VAL A 144 -25.22 25.13 -19.70
N PRO A 145 -24.66 24.77 -20.85
CA PRO A 145 -23.83 23.54 -20.96
C PRO A 145 -22.57 23.69 -20.10
N LEU A 146 -22.34 22.75 -19.19
CA LEU A 146 -21.09 22.61 -18.47
C LEU A 146 -19.96 22.35 -19.47
N SER A 147 -19.05 23.29 -19.63
CA SER A 147 -17.74 23.01 -20.17
C SER A 147 -16.97 22.22 -19.09
N LEU A 148 -16.66 20.98 -19.37
CA LEU A 148 -15.80 20.13 -18.57
C LEU A 148 -14.44 20.81 -18.41
N SER A 149 -14.05 21.12 -17.18
CA SER A 149 -12.69 21.55 -16.82
C SER A 149 -11.81 20.29 -16.78
N GLU A 150 -10.65 20.34 -17.42
CA GLU A 150 -9.68 19.24 -17.60
C GLU A 150 -8.90 18.87 -16.33
N ASP A 151 -9.45 19.08 -15.12
CA ASP A 151 -8.82 18.75 -13.84
C ASP A 151 -9.75 17.93 -12.91
N ASP A 152 -10.51 16.99 -13.46
CA ASP A 152 -11.09 15.92 -12.66
C ASP A 152 -9.96 14.95 -12.24
N PRO A 153 -9.93 14.48 -10.97
CA PRO A 153 -8.98 13.44 -10.57
C PRO A 153 -9.13 12.28 -11.55
N GLU A 154 -8.03 11.87 -12.19
CA GLU A 154 -8.03 10.79 -13.19
C GLU A 154 -8.84 9.61 -12.62
N GLU A 155 -10.05 9.40 -13.13
CA GLU A 155 -10.83 8.22 -12.79
C GLU A 155 -9.99 6.99 -13.15
N MET A 156 -9.85 6.08 -12.19
CA MET A 156 -9.19 4.81 -12.50
C MET A 156 -9.92 4.14 -13.66
N PRO A 157 -9.22 3.64 -14.69
CA PRO A 157 -9.85 2.95 -15.79
C PRO A 157 -10.67 1.76 -15.26
N ALA A 158 -11.74 1.42 -15.95
CA ALA A 158 -12.52 0.22 -15.64
C ALA A 158 -11.63 -1.02 -15.84
N LEU A 159 -11.14 -1.58 -14.73
CA LEU A 159 -10.33 -2.80 -14.73
C LEU A 159 -11.23 -4.04 -14.67
N PRO A 160 -10.81 -5.19 -15.22
CA PRO A 160 -11.64 -6.38 -15.27
C PRO A 160 -11.92 -6.93 -13.87
N MET A 161 -13.17 -7.30 -13.61
CA MET A 161 -13.56 -8.12 -12.47
C MET A 161 -13.39 -9.60 -12.80
N PHE A 162 -13.48 -10.48 -11.79
CA PHE A 162 -13.42 -11.92 -12.05
C PHE A 162 -14.60 -12.36 -12.90
N PRO A 163 -14.37 -13.17 -13.95
CA PRO A 163 -15.44 -13.69 -14.79
C PRO A 163 -16.33 -14.68 -14.05
N GLU A 164 -17.58 -14.84 -14.48
CA GLU A 164 -18.55 -15.74 -13.86
C GLU A 164 -18.07 -17.22 -13.78
N SER A 165 -17.17 -17.64 -14.67
CA SER A 165 -16.54 -18.95 -14.63
C SER A 165 -15.79 -19.22 -13.32
N VAL A 166 -15.23 -18.17 -12.68
CA VAL A 166 -14.56 -18.29 -11.38
C VAL A 166 -15.56 -18.65 -10.28
N PHE A 167 -16.78 -18.13 -10.36
CA PHE A 167 -17.81 -18.30 -9.33
C PHE A 167 -18.64 -19.59 -9.51
N ALA A 168 -18.56 -20.22 -10.67
CA ALA A 168 -19.43 -21.34 -11.04
C ALA A 168 -19.25 -22.60 -10.16
N ASN A 169 -18.05 -22.79 -9.60
CA ASN A 169 -17.71 -23.99 -8.81
C ASN A 169 -16.71 -23.63 -7.70
N LEU A 170 -17.02 -22.66 -6.87
CA LEU A 170 -16.20 -22.36 -5.70
C LEU A 170 -16.38 -23.41 -4.60
N PRO A 171 -15.38 -23.60 -3.71
CA PRO A 171 -15.61 -24.30 -2.45
C PRO A 171 -16.76 -23.67 -1.65
N GLY A 172 -17.53 -24.49 -0.94
CA GLY A 172 -18.80 -24.11 -0.34
C GLY A 172 -18.73 -22.87 0.57
N LEU A 173 -17.64 -22.69 1.32
CA LEU A 173 -17.43 -21.48 2.11
C LEU A 173 -17.37 -20.23 1.22
N LEU A 174 -16.58 -20.25 0.14
CA LEU A 174 -16.42 -19.12 -0.76
C LEU A 174 -17.68 -18.87 -1.61
N GLU A 175 -18.39 -19.93 -2.00
CA GLU A 175 -19.68 -19.83 -2.67
C GLU A 175 -20.69 -19.10 -1.77
N LYS A 176 -20.80 -19.47 -0.48
CA LYS A 176 -21.68 -18.81 0.50
C LYS A 176 -21.37 -17.31 0.60
N VAL A 177 -20.11 -16.94 0.88
CA VAL A 177 -19.75 -15.51 1.12
C VAL A 177 -19.86 -14.64 -0.13
N THR A 178 -19.54 -15.17 -1.31
CA THR A 178 -19.67 -14.43 -2.57
C THR A 178 -21.12 -14.33 -3.05
N GLY A 179 -21.93 -15.35 -2.74
CA GLY A 179 -23.38 -15.33 -3.04
C GLY A 179 -24.17 -14.28 -2.28
N LEU A 180 -23.64 -13.77 -1.16
CA LEU A 180 -24.23 -12.66 -0.41
C LEU A 180 -23.97 -11.28 -1.03
N MET A 181 -23.11 -11.19 -2.02
CA MET A 181 -22.68 -9.91 -2.62
C MET A 181 -23.51 -9.57 -3.85
N LEU A 182 -23.87 -8.28 -4.01
CA LEU A 182 -24.82 -7.81 -5.01
C LEU A 182 -24.19 -7.56 -6.37
N THR A 183 -22.99 -6.99 -6.38
CA THR A 183 -22.33 -6.58 -7.62
C THR A 183 -21.14 -7.49 -7.95
N SER A 184 -20.75 -7.55 -9.22
CA SER A 184 -19.55 -8.31 -9.64
C SER A 184 -18.29 -7.78 -8.97
N GLN A 185 -18.20 -6.47 -8.69
CA GLN A 185 -17.10 -5.86 -7.95
C GLN A 185 -17.07 -6.35 -6.50
N GLU A 186 -18.21 -6.32 -5.79
CA GLU A 186 -18.29 -6.82 -4.41
C GLU A 186 -17.99 -8.32 -4.34
N ARG A 187 -18.54 -9.13 -5.25
CA ARG A 187 -18.27 -10.57 -5.35
C ARG A 187 -16.77 -10.84 -5.54
N SER A 188 -16.14 -10.11 -6.45
CA SER A 188 -14.70 -10.26 -6.73
C SER A 188 -13.85 -9.80 -5.54
N LEU A 189 -14.21 -8.67 -4.91
CA LEU A 189 -13.53 -8.13 -3.74
C LEU A 189 -13.58 -9.10 -2.56
N VAL A 190 -14.78 -9.60 -2.23
CA VAL A 190 -14.98 -10.53 -1.11
C VAL A 190 -14.32 -11.88 -1.39
N LEU A 191 -14.31 -12.35 -2.65
CA LEU A 191 -13.60 -13.58 -3.01
C LEU A 191 -12.11 -13.48 -2.72
N ILE A 192 -11.42 -12.49 -3.30
CA ILE A 192 -9.96 -12.37 -3.15
C ILE A 192 -9.58 -11.97 -1.71
N GLY A 193 -10.38 -11.13 -1.06
CA GLY A 193 -10.21 -10.76 0.34
C GLY A 193 -10.34 -11.95 1.28
N SER A 194 -11.34 -12.82 1.05
CA SER A 194 -11.54 -14.07 1.82
C SER A 194 -10.39 -15.04 1.59
N ILE A 195 -9.98 -15.29 0.34
CA ILE A 195 -8.84 -16.17 0.04
C ILE A 195 -7.58 -15.69 0.77
N ALA A 196 -7.27 -14.38 0.68
CA ALA A 196 -6.10 -13.81 1.34
C ALA A 196 -6.19 -13.91 2.88
N THR A 197 -7.35 -13.67 3.46
CA THR A 197 -7.58 -13.75 4.91
C THR A 197 -7.47 -15.18 5.43
N LEU A 198 -8.17 -16.13 4.80
CA LEU A 198 -8.19 -17.55 5.18
C LEU A 198 -6.80 -18.18 5.07
N SER A 199 -5.95 -17.69 4.14
CA SER A 199 -4.57 -18.16 3.97
C SER A 199 -3.73 -18.05 5.25
N SER A 200 -4.08 -17.13 6.17
CA SER A 200 -3.38 -16.91 7.43
C SER A 200 -3.54 -18.05 8.45
N ALA A 201 -4.56 -18.90 8.29
CA ALA A 201 -4.91 -19.93 9.26
C ALA A 201 -4.68 -21.38 8.76
N LEU A 202 -4.21 -21.55 7.51
CA LEU A 202 -3.98 -22.87 6.90
C LEU A 202 -2.54 -23.38 7.14
N LEU A 203 -2.14 -23.48 8.41
CA LEU A 203 -0.77 -23.73 8.85
C LEU A 203 -0.10 -24.98 8.29
N PRO A 204 -0.74 -26.17 8.19
CA PRO A 204 -0.05 -27.38 7.75
C PRO A 204 0.13 -27.47 6.23
N PHE A 205 -0.60 -26.65 5.45
CA PHE A 205 -0.53 -26.68 3.98
C PHE A 205 0.78 -26.13 3.46
N ARG A 206 1.38 -26.83 2.50
CA ARG A 206 2.60 -26.41 1.82
C ARG A 206 2.79 -27.12 0.48
N THR A 207 3.56 -26.48 -0.38
CA THR A 207 4.09 -27.09 -1.61
C THR A 207 5.58 -26.84 -1.74
N VAL A 208 6.24 -27.50 -2.69
CA VAL A 208 7.64 -27.27 -3.03
C VAL A 208 7.72 -26.71 -4.45
N TYR A 209 8.35 -25.54 -4.61
CA TYR A 209 8.54 -24.89 -5.89
C TYR A 209 9.94 -24.28 -5.97
N PHE A 210 10.70 -24.59 -7.02
CA PHE A 210 12.15 -24.29 -7.14
C PHE A 210 12.97 -24.70 -5.89
N GLY A 211 12.66 -25.86 -5.33
CA GLY A 211 13.36 -26.39 -4.15
C GLY A 211 13.05 -25.67 -2.83
N LYS A 212 12.21 -24.64 -2.84
CA LYS A 212 11.76 -23.93 -1.63
C LYS A 212 10.37 -24.39 -1.19
N THR A 213 10.17 -24.46 0.12
CA THR A 213 8.83 -24.67 0.68
C THR A 213 8.03 -23.38 0.60
N ILE A 214 6.82 -23.45 0.07
CA ILE A 214 5.87 -22.35 -0.04
C ILE A 214 4.64 -22.69 0.79
N PHE A 215 4.19 -21.73 1.60
CA PHE A 215 2.97 -21.78 2.39
C PHE A 215 1.87 -20.91 1.77
N PRO A 216 0.57 -21.10 2.15
CA PRO A 216 -0.55 -20.38 1.55
C PRO A 216 -0.55 -18.87 1.72
N ASN A 217 0.22 -18.33 2.68
CA ASN A 217 0.22 -16.92 3.05
C ASN A 217 0.50 -15.99 1.87
N MET A 218 -0.31 -14.94 1.70
CA MET A 218 -0.24 -14.02 0.56
C MET A 218 -0.51 -12.58 0.95
N TYR A 219 -0.13 -11.65 0.09
CA TYR A 219 -0.31 -10.21 0.29
C TYR A 219 -1.30 -9.66 -0.71
N LEU A 220 -2.35 -9.03 -0.22
CA LEU A 220 -3.36 -8.34 -1.01
C LEU A 220 -3.39 -6.85 -0.63
N PHE A 221 -3.42 -5.99 -1.63
CA PHE A 221 -3.74 -4.57 -1.46
C PHE A 221 -4.90 -4.21 -2.40
N VAL A 222 -5.91 -3.55 -1.85
CA VAL A 222 -7.11 -3.11 -2.60
C VAL A 222 -7.09 -1.58 -2.72
N PRO A 223 -6.54 -1.03 -3.82
CA PRO A 223 -6.64 0.40 -4.09
C PRO A 223 -8.04 0.76 -4.60
N GLY A 224 -8.57 1.88 -4.12
CA GLY A 224 -9.83 2.43 -4.59
C GLY A 224 -10.09 3.82 -4.02
N PRO A 225 -10.86 4.67 -4.72
CA PRO A 225 -11.25 5.98 -4.23
C PRO A 225 -12.07 5.89 -2.94
N ALA A 226 -12.32 7.01 -2.29
CA ALA A 226 -13.27 7.09 -1.19
C ALA A 226 -14.68 6.71 -1.70
N GLY A 227 -15.43 5.93 -0.92
CA GLY A 227 -16.78 5.48 -1.31
C GLY A 227 -16.82 4.29 -2.29
N ALA A 228 -15.68 3.71 -2.70
CA ALA A 228 -15.63 2.57 -3.63
C ALA A 228 -16.09 1.21 -3.06
N GLY A 229 -16.61 1.17 -1.83
CA GLY A 229 -17.08 -0.07 -1.22
C GLY A 229 -16.00 -0.93 -0.56
N LYS A 230 -14.79 -0.38 -0.31
CA LYS A 230 -13.68 -1.08 0.36
C LYS A 230 -14.04 -1.68 1.72
N GLY A 231 -15.00 -1.08 2.42
CA GLY A 231 -15.50 -1.57 3.71
C GLY A 231 -16.02 -3.00 3.70
N LYS A 232 -16.40 -3.54 2.54
CA LYS A 232 -16.79 -4.96 2.39
C LYS A 232 -15.65 -5.93 2.75
N LEU A 233 -14.39 -5.50 2.73
CA LEU A 233 -13.27 -6.31 3.20
C LEU A 233 -13.38 -6.67 4.69
N ASP A 234 -14.02 -5.85 5.51
CA ASP A 234 -14.15 -6.15 6.94
C ASP A 234 -14.91 -7.47 7.19
N PHE A 235 -15.86 -7.80 6.32
CA PHE A 235 -16.51 -9.11 6.36
C PHE A 235 -15.52 -10.27 6.20
N CYS A 236 -14.47 -10.11 5.39
CA CYS A 236 -13.47 -11.15 5.20
C CYS A 236 -12.70 -11.45 6.49
N PHE A 237 -12.44 -10.44 7.34
CA PHE A 237 -11.79 -10.66 8.63
C PHE A 237 -12.65 -11.50 9.59
N ARG A 238 -13.98 -11.40 9.50
CA ARG A 238 -14.90 -12.17 10.35
C ARG A 238 -14.71 -13.68 10.19
N LEU A 239 -14.28 -14.14 9.03
CA LEU A 239 -14.00 -15.57 8.76
C LEU A 239 -12.88 -16.15 9.63
N VAL A 240 -11.98 -15.32 10.16
CA VAL A 240 -10.88 -15.75 11.04
C VAL A 240 -10.93 -15.08 12.42
N LYS A 241 -11.92 -14.23 12.66
CA LYS A 241 -12.13 -13.52 13.93
C LYS A 241 -12.25 -14.48 15.13
N PRO A 242 -12.97 -15.63 15.05
CA PRO A 242 -13.03 -16.58 16.16
C PRO A 242 -11.66 -17.13 16.53
N ILE A 243 -10.81 -17.47 15.55
CA ILE A 243 -9.44 -17.95 15.76
C ILE A 243 -8.60 -16.87 16.46
N HIS A 244 -8.69 -15.62 16.00
CA HIS A 244 -7.99 -14.49 16.63
C HIS A 244 -8.44 -14.27 18.07
N LYS A 245 -9.76 -14.28 18.31
CA LYS A 245 -10.35 -14.08 19.63
C LYS A 245 -9.91 -15.17 20.61
N GLU A 246 -9.96 -16.43 20.21
CA GLU A 246 -9.55 -17.55 21.06
C GLU A 246 -8.07 -17.44 21.47
N LYS A 247 -7.18 -17.11 20.55
CA LYS A 247 -5.75 -16.88 20.83
C LYS A 247 -5.56 -15.68 21.78
N LEU A 248 -6.23 -14.58 21.51
CA LEU A 248 -6.15 -13.35 22.31
C LEU A 248 -6.65 -13.57 23.73
N ASP A 249 -7.78 -14.25 23.90
CA ASP A 249 -8.37 -14.54 25.22
C ASP A 249 -7.46 -15.44 26.05
N ARG A 250 -6.85 -16.46 25.44
CA ARG A 250 -5.83 -17.31 26.11
C ARG A 250 -4.64 -16.47 26.57
N TRP A 251 -4.13 -15.58 25.72
CA TRP A 251 -3.00 -14.73 26.09
C TRP A 251 -3.33 -13.74 27.20
N LEU A 252 -4.50 -13.10 27.13
CA LEU A 252 -4.96 -12.16 28.16
C LEU A 252 -5.10 -12.85 29.52
N THR A 253 -5.67 -14.06 29.55
CA THR A 253 -5.79 -14.88 30.75
C THR A 253 -4.42 -15.22 31.34
N ALA A 254 -3.50 -15.76 30.54
CA ALA A 254 -2.14 -16.07 30.96
C ALA A 254 -1.35 -14.84 31.44
N LYS A 255 -1.56 -13.69 30.79
CA LYS A 255 -0.96 -12.41 31.20
C LYS A 255 -1.46 -11.93 32.55
N ASP A 256 -2.74 -12.12 32.86
CA ASP A 256 -3.30 -11.75 34.16
C ASP A 256 -2.86 -12.71 35.28
N GLU A 257 -2.69 -13.99 35.00
CA GLU A 257 -2.07 -14.96 35.89
C GLU A 257 -0.60 -14.58 36.20
N TYR A 258 0.18 -14.31 35.14
CA TYR A 258 1.56 -13.84 35.28
C TYR A 258 1.66 -12.58 36.14
N LYS A 259 0.78 -11.59 35.99
CA LYS A 259 0.78 -10.37 36.81
C LYS A 259 0.56 -10.71 38.28
N LYS A 260 -0.34 -11.65 38.61
CA LYS A 260 -0.61 -12.09 40.00
C LYS A 260 0.61 -12.80 40.60
N GLU A 261 1.22 -13.70 39.82
CA GLU A 261 2.43 -14.43 40.26
C GLU A 261 3.63 -13.49 40.43
N TYR A 262 3.84 -12.58 39.49
CA TYR A 262 4.90 -11.58 39.55
C TYR A 262 4.73 -10.62 40.74
N ALA A 263 3.48 -10.27 41.09
CA ALA A 263 3.18 -9.49 42.29
C ALA A 263 3.48 -10.26 43.57
N ARG A 264 3.26 -11.60 43.58
CA ARG A 264 3.66 -12.48 44.70
C ARG A 264 5.18 -12.57 44.83
N TYR A 265 5.87 -12.81 43.71
CA TYR A 265 7.34 -12.82 43.64
C TYR A 265 7.95 -11.52 44.17
N LYS A 266 7.44 -10.36 43.79
CA LYS A 266 7.92 -9.06 44.32
C LYS A 266 7.67 -8.84 45.81
N ARG A 267 6.71 -9.54 46.42
CA ARG A 267 6.39 -9.44 47.85
C ARG A 267 7.12 -10.47 48.70
N GLN A 268 7.94 -11.36 48.08
CA GLN A 268 8.69 -12.38 48.86
C GLN A 268 9.60 -11.75 49.91
N LYS A 269 9.69 -12.41 51.06
CA LYS A 269 10.56 -11.99 52.17
C LYS A 269 11.98 -12.49 51.92
N LYS A 270 12.95 -11.79 52.51
CA LYS A 270 14.36 -12.17 52.45
C LYS A 270 14.55 -13.59 53.04
N GLY A 271 14.88 -14.58 52.19
CA GLY A 271 15.03 -15.99 52.57
C GLY A 271 14.04 -16.96 51.88
N GLU A 272 13.00 -16.47 51.21
CA GLU A 272 12.15 -17.27 50.35
C GLU A 272 12.79 -17.29 48.95
N ASN A 273 13.11 -18.47 48.44
CA ASN A 273 13.72 -18.62 47.12
C ASN A 273 12.62 -19.00 46.11
N ILE A 274 11.85 -18.00 45.65
CA ILE A 274 10.84 -18.17 44.63
C ILE A 274 11.44 -17.64 43.32
N ASP A 275 11.49 -18.47 42.27
CA ASP A 275 11.96 -18.05 40.96
C ASP A 275 10.98 -17.04 40.32
N PRO A 276 11.48 -16.07 39.55
CA PRO A 276 10.59 -15.16 38.81
C PRO A 276 9.72 -15.92 37.84
N PRO A 277 8.41 -15.64 37.79
CA PRO A 277 7.52 -16.31 36.82
C PRO A 277 7.90 -15.93 35.39
N GLU A 278 7.79 -16.88 34.48
CA GLU A 278 8.01 -16.66 33.05
C GLU A 278 6.88 -15.84 32.43
N LYS A 279 7.28 -14.88 31.59
CA LYS A 279 6.31 -14.05 30.87
C LYS A 279 5.64 -14.89 29.78
N PRO A 280 4.27 -14.96 29.70
CA PRO A 280 3.59 -15.73 28.71
C PRO A 280 3.83 -15.16 27.30
N PRO A 281 4.01 -16.03 26.28
CA PRO A 281 4.18 -15.62 24.91
C PRO A 281 2.92 -14.93 24.39
N ILE A 282 3.09 -13.96 23.49
CA ILE A 282 2.00 -13.27 22.81
C ILE A 282 1.28 -14.29 21.93
N GLN A 283 -0.04 -14.43 22.09
CA GLN A 283 -0.87 -15.28 21.22
C GLN A 283 -1.90 -14.41 20.53
N LEU A 284 -1.79 -14.31 19.20
CA LEU A 284 -2.73 -13.59 18.35
C LEU A 284 -2.61 -14.09 16.90
N LEU A 285 -3.63 -13.90 16.11
CA LEU A 285 -3.58 -14.09 14.66
C LEU A 285 -3.40 -12.73 13.97
N ARG A 286 -4.26 -11.74 14.28
CA ARG A 286 -4.16 -10.39 13.72
C ARG A 286 -3.19 -9.53 14.51
N VAL A 287 -2.18 -8.98 13.83
CA VAL A 287 -1.28 -7.98 14.39
C VAL A 287 -1.79 -6.58 14.00
N PRO A 288 -1.86 -5.62 14.95
CA PRO A 288 -2.24 -4.25 14.62
C PRO A 288 -1.21 -3.59 13.70
N ALA A 289 -1.70 -2.82 12.72
CA ALA A 289 -0.86 -2.16 11.72
C ALA A 289 0.08 -1.08 12.31
N ASN A 290 -0.29 -0.49 13.45
CA ASN A 290 0.52 0.49 14.18
C ASN A 290 1.54 -0.13 15.15
N SER A 291 1.81 -1.43 15.04
CA SER A 291 2.84 -2.08 15.86
C SER A 291 4.23 -1.58 15.50
N SER A 292 5.14 -1.48 16.50
CA SER A 292 6.55 -1.23 16.22
C SER A 292 7.20 -2.44 15.52
N ALA A 293 8.29 -2.23 14.79
CA ALA A 293 9.03 -3.30 14.12
C ALA A 293 9.45 -4.42 15.09
N THR A 294 9.87 -4.06 16.29
CA THR A 294 10.24 -5.02 17.34
C THR A 294 9.04 -5.80 17.86
N SER A 295 7.89 -5.13 18.08
CA SER A 295 6.67 -5.81 18.54
C SER A 295 6.11 -6.74 17.47
N PHE A 296 6.18 -6.34 16.19
CA PHE A 296 5.83 -7.18 15.05
C PHE A 296 6.73 -8.44 14.99
N ALA A 297 8.06 -8.26 15.07
CA ALA A 297 9.01 -9.36 15.03
C ALA A 297 8.81 -10.32 16.23
N GLN A 298 8.57 -9.78 17.44
CA GLN A 298 8.25 -10.59 18.61
C GLN A 298 6.96 -11.39 18.40
N ALA A 299 5.88 -10.75 17.93
CA ALA A 299 4.62 -11.43 17.66
C ALA A 299 4.81 -12.55 16.61
N MET A 300 5.62 -12.30 15.56
CA MET A 300 5.93 -13.30 14.55
C MET A 300 6.72 -14.47 15.12
N ALA A 301 7.73 -14.22 15.97
CA ALA A 301 8.51 -15.27 16.62
C ALA A 301 7.66 -16.17 17.53
N GLU A 302 6.73 -15.58 18.26
CA GLU A 302 5.92 -16.28 19.25
C GLU A 302 4.71 -17.03 18.63
N ASN A 303 4.22 -16.58 17.45
CA ASN A 303 3.08 -17.21 16.77
C ASN A 303 3.46 -18.02 15.51
N GLY A 304 4.58 -17.73 14.87
CA GLY A 304 5.01 -18.35 13.61
C GLY A 304 4.19 -17.94 12.39
N ASN A 305 2.95 -17.49 12.59
CA ASN A 305 2.05 -16.97 11.54
C ASN A 305 1.27 -15.77 12.04
N LEU A 306 1.10 -14.77 11.17
CA LEU A 306 0.33 -13.56 11.46
C LEU A 306 -0.53 -13.15 10.27
N LEU A 307 -1.57 -12.40 10.56
CA LEU A 307 -2.39 -11.65 9.62
C LEU A 307 -2.25 -10.16 9.92
N LEU A 308 -1.79 -9.37 8.96
CA LEU A 308 -1.95 -7.92 8.98
C LEU A 308 -3.20 -7.57 8.19
N PHE A 309 -4.23 -7.12 8.87
CA PHE A 309 -5.51 -6.75 8.26
C PHE A 309 -5.82 -5.30 8.60
N GLU A 310 -5.85 -4.43 7.57
CA GLU A 310 -6.09 -3.00 7.75
C GLU A 310 -6.84 -2.43 6.55
N THR A 311 -8.01 -1.88 6.82
CA THR A 311 -8.88 -1.29 5.80
C THR A 311 -8.60 0.19 5.56
N GLU A 312 -7.81 0.83 6.43
CA GLU A 312 -7.36 2.21 6.27
C GLU A 312 -5.85 2.25 6.07
N GLY A 313 -5.43 2.42 4.80
CA GLY A 313 -4.03 2.36 4.40
C GLY A 313 -3.12 3.40 5.08
N ASP A 314 -3.67 4.51 5.57
CA ASP A 314 -2.91 5.56 6.27
C ASP A 314 -2.17 5.01 7.50
N THR A 315 -2.79 4.13 8.27
CA THR A 315 -2.17 3.52 9.45
C THR A 315 -0.90 2.75 9.08
N VAL A 316 -0.97 1.96 8.01
CA VAL A 316 0.17 1.18 7.51
C VAL A 316 1.25 2.09 6.93
N VAL A 317 0.86 3.06 6.09
CA VAL A 317 1.77 4.03 5.48
C VAL A 317 2.53 4.81 6.55
N ASN A 318 1.83 5.33 7.55
CA ASN A 318 2.44 6.07 8.65
C ASN A 318 3.44 5.21 9.43
N THR A 319 3.12 3.95 9.67
CA THR A 319 3.99 3.02 10.37
C THR A 319 5.26 2.70 9.55
N PHE A 320 5.12 2.42 8.25
CA PHE A 320 6.27 2.16 7.36
C PHE A 320 7.17 3.38 7.19
N ASN A 321 6.61 4.58 7.31
CA ASN A 321 7.35 5.84 7.19
C ASN A 321 7.98 6.30 8.51
N SER A 322 7.65 5.68 9.65
CA SER A 322 8.24 6.01 10.94
C SER A 322 9.62 5.39 11.12
N ASP A 323 10.51 6.07 11.84
CA ASP A 323 11.87 5.59 12.13
C ASP A 323 11.88 4.27 12.93
N PHE A 324 10.80 3.98 13.65
CA PHE A 324 10.65 2.81 14.52
C PHE A 324 9.78 1.69 13.92
N GLY A 325 9.12 1.94 12.78
CA GLY A 325 8.13 1.05 12.19
C GLY A 325 8.47 0.47 10.82
N ASN A 326 9.62 0.83 10.24
CA ASN A 326 9.97 0.35 8.90
C ASN A 326 10.37 -1.14 8.93
N TYR A 327 9.39 -2.01 8.72
CA TYR A 327 9.60 -3.44 8.59
C TYR A 327 9.44 -3.97 7.16
N SER A 328 9.71 -3.13 6.17
CA SER A 328 9.67 -3.50 4.74
C SER A 328 10.58 -4.70 4.42
N ASP A 329 11.75 -4.81 5.07
CA ASP A 329 12.64 -5.96 4.93
C ASP A 329 12.01 -7.23 5.51
N SER A 330 11.41 -7.15 6.71
CA SER A 330 10.72 -8.27 7.35
C SER A 330 9.55 -8.78 6.48
N PHE A 331 8.80 -7.86 5.82
CA PHE A 331 7.74 -8.23 4.88
C PHE A 331 8.28 -8.98 3.66
N ARG A 332 9.41 -8.50 3.10
CA ARG A 332 10.02 -9.16 1.94
C ARG A 332 10.52 -10.57 2.28
N LYS A 333 11.12 -10.74 3.46
CA LYS A 333 11.57 -12.03 3.97
C LYS A 333 10.40 -12.95 4.32
N ALA A 334 9.38 -12.43 5.00
CA ALA A 334 8.19 -13.21 5.35
C ALA A 334 7.40 -13.68 4.12
N PHE A 335 7.33 -12.88 3.05
CA PHE A 335 6.74 -13.34 1.79
C PHE A 335 7.46 -14.55 1.20
N ALA A 336 8.79 -14.58 1.31
CA ALA A 336 9.64 -15.65 0.79
C ALA A 336 9.89 -16.76 1.83
N HIS A 337 9.29 -16.67 3.02
CA HIS A 337 9.51 -17.56 4.17
C HIS A 337 11.00 -17.65 4.56
N GLU A 338 11.76 -16.58 4.33
CA GLU A 338 13.18 -16.46 4.69
C GLU A 338 13.32 -16.02 6.14
N SER A 339 14.25 -16.64 6.88
CA SER A 339 14.47 -16.32 8.28
C SER A 339 14.92 -14.87 8.47
N PHE A 340 14.49 -14.28 9.59
CA PHE A 340 14.98 -13.02 10.09
C PHE A 340 14.92 -12.99 11.60
N GLY A 341 15.78 -12.18 12.22
CA GLY A 341 15.86 -12.08 13.66
C GLY A 341 15.74 -10.66 14.15
N TYR A 342 15.57 -10.51 15.46
CA TYR A 342 15.70 -9.25 16.16
C TYR A 342 16.54 -9.43 17.43
N LEU A 343 17.26 -8.37 17.80
CA LEU A 343 18.05 -8.30 19.01
C LEU A 343 17.56 -7.10 19.83
N ARG A 344 17.14 -7.33 21.08
CA ARG A 344 16.82 -6.26 22.03
C ARG A 344 18.04 -5.89 22.84
N ARG A 345 18.32 -4.58 22.98
CA ARG A 345 19.27 -4.05 23.94
C ARG A 345 18.61 -4.04 25.33
N GLY A 346 19.16 -4.78 26.28
CA GLY A 346 18.74 -4.84 27.66
C GLY A 346 19.72 -5.69 28.44
N ASP A 347 19.63 -5.69 29.78
CA ASP A 347 20.58 -6.43 30.65
C ASP A 347 20.54 -7.95 30.40
N ASP A 348 19.43 -8.47 29.82
CA ASP A 348 19.23 -9.88 29.48
C ASP A 348 19.21 -10.16 27.97
N GLY A 349 19.61 -9.22 27.10
CA GLY A 349 19.77 -9.31 25.66
C GLY A 349 18.90 -10.37 24.98
N GLU A 350 17.62 -10.07 24.66
CA GLU A 350 16.75 -11.05 24.03
C GLU A 350 17.05 -11.13 22.53
N GLU A 351 17.63 -12.26 22.09
CA GLU A 351 17.82 -12.61 20.69
C GLU A 351 16.79 -13.65 20.28
N ARG A 352 16.10 -13.41 19.18
CA ARG A 352 15.14 -14.36 18.60
C ARG A 352 15.34 -14.44 17.11
N GLU A 353 15.48 -15.66 16.61
CA GLU A 353 15.43 -15.97 15.17
C GLU A 353 14.05 -16.52 14.83
N ILE A 354 13.49 -16.04 13.72
CA ILE A 354 12.18 -16.42 13.21
C ILE A 354 12.42 -17.27 11.98
N GLU A 355 12.30 -18.57 12.15
CA GLU A 355 12.38 -19.51 11.03
C GLU A 355 11.04 -19.62 10.32
N ASN A 356 11.06 -19.65 8.97
CA ASN A 356 9.87 -19.80 8.14
C ASN A 356 8.70 -18.87 8.53
N PRO A 357 8.90 -17.56 8.58
CA PRO A 357 7.84 -16.61 8.93
C PRO A 357 6.68 -16.73 7.95
N ARG A 358 5.44 -16.66 8.46
CA ARG A 358 4.22 -16.78 7.67
C ARG A 358 3.36 -15.57 7.91
N LEU A 359 3.36 -14.66 6.96
CA LEU A 359 2.56 -13.43 7.02
C LEU A 359 1.55 -13.43 5.90
N SER A 360 0.28 -13.25 6.23
CA SER A 360 -0.76 -12.86 5.28
C SER A 360 -1.08 -11.39 5.50
N THR A 361 -1.37 -10.68 4.42
CA THR A 361 -1.63 -9.24 4.48
C THR A 361 -2.86 -8.92 3.63
N VAL A 362 -3.81 -8.21 4.21
CA VAL A 362 -4.98 -7.65 3.52
C VAL A 362 -5.06 -6.18 3.86
N LEU A 363 -4.80 -5.35 2.89
CA LEU A 363 -4.79 -3.90 3.03
C LEU A 363 -5.75 -3.27 2.04
N SER A 364 -6.34 -2.14 2.41
CA SER A 364 -7.01 -1.27 1.44
C SER A 364 -6.64 0.18 1.66
N GLY A 365 -6.77 0.97 0.59
CA GLY A 365 -6.41 2.38 0.64
C GLY A 365 -6.72 3.11 -0.65
N THR A 366 -6.27 4.34 -0.76
CA THR A 366 -6.31 5.11 -2.00
C THR A 366 -5.10 4.79 -2.89
N PRO A 367 -5.12 5.08 -4.18
CA PRO A 367 -3.95 4.95 -5.05
C PRO A 367 -2.72 5.72 -4.52
N GLU A 368 -2.92 6.90 -3.93
CA GLU A 368 -1.84 7.68 -3.31
C GLU A 368 -1.19 6.97 -2.12
N GLN A 369 -1.99 6.23 -1.33
CA GLN A 369 -1.46 5.43 -0.23
C GLN A 369 -0.62 4.26 -0.72
N VAL A 370 -0.94 3.68 -1.90
CA VAL A 370 -0.06 2.69 -2.54
C VAL A 370 1.31 3.29 -2.85
N LYS A 371 1.35 4.50 -3.43
CA LYS A 371 2.59 5.23 -3.72
C LYS A 371 3.39 5.52 -2.46
N SER A 372 2.72 5.94 -1.41
CA SER A 372 3.35 6.25 -0.12
C SER A 372 3.91 5.01 0.57
N LEU A 373 3.27 3.85 0.43
CA LEU A 373 3.72 2.57 0.96
C LEU A 373 4.92 2.03 0.15
N ILE A 374 4.89 2.23 -1.16
CA ILE A 374 5.86 1.67 -2.10
C ILE A 374 6.58 2.83 -2.81
N ARG A 375 7.43 3.53 -2.05
CA ARG A 375 8.19 4.70 -2.53
C ARG A 375 9.10 4.43 -3.71
N ASP A 376 9.50 3.18 -3.89
CA ASP A 376 10.40 2.77 -4.96
C ASP A 376 9.95 1.44 -5.55
N SER A 377 9.65 1.44 -6.84
CA SER A 377 9.33 0.22 -7.61
C SER A 377 10.48 -0.80 -7.60
N GLU A 378 11.71 -0.36 -7.31
CA GLU A 378 12.91 -1.21 -7.19
C GLU A 378 13.04 -1.92 -5.84
N ASN A 379 12.34 -1.45 -4.82
CA ASN A 379 12.37 -2.01 -3.46
C ASN A 379 11.88 -3.48 -3.39
N GLY A 380 11.29 -4.01 -4.45
CA GLY A 380 10.82 -5.40 -4.52
C GLY A 380 9.58 -5.68 -3.66
N LEU A 381 9.06 -4.74 -2.88
CA LEU A 381 7.85 -4.92 -2.10
C LEU A 381 6.62 -4.92 -3.01
N LEU A 382 6.58 -4.03 -4.02
CA LEU A 382 5.52 -3.93 -5.01
C LEU A 382 5.14 -5.28 -5.61
N SER A 383 6.14 -6.01 -6.11
CA SER A 383 5.96 -7.27 -6.81
C SER A 383 5.51 -8.44 -5.91
N ARG A 384 5.43 -8.23 -4.59
CA ARG A 384 4.94 -9.20 -3.61
C ARG A 384 3.46 -9.06 -3.31
N PHE A 385 2.88 -7.89 -3.60
CA PHE A 385 1.46 -7.68 -3.47
C PHE A 385 0.69 -8.11 -4.72
N MET A 386 -0.45 -8.74 -4.50
CA MET A 386 -1.53 -8.78 -5.46
C MET A 386 -2.33 -7.49 -5.29
N PHE A 387 -2.51 -6.73 -6.36
CA PHE A 387 -3.38 -5.56 -6.37
C PHE A 387 -4.73 -5.93 -6.97
N PHE A 388 -5.80 -5.50 -6.31
CA PHE A 388 -7.15 -5.61 -6.84
C PHE A 388 -7.82 -4.23 -6.75
N CYS A 389 -7.74 -3.46 -7.82
CA CYS A 389 -8.27 -2.09 -7.88
C CYS A 389 -9.78 -2.11 -8.01
N ILE A 390 -10.46 -1.24 -7.28
CA ILE A 390 -11.91 -1.06 -7.35
C ILE A 390 -12.25 0.40 -7.59
N ASN A 391 -13.38 0.64 -8.26
CA ASN A 391 -13.89 1.97 -8.58
C ASN A 391 -15.15 2.30 -7.76
N SER A 392 -15.48 3.58 -7.66
CA SER A 392 -16.78 3.99 -7.12
C SER A 392 -17.90 3.49 -8.04
N THR A 393 -18.97 2.96 -7.44
CA THR A 393 -20.20 2.66 -8.19
C THR A 393 -20.97 3.95 -8.40
N PRO A 394 -21.31 4.30 -9.65
CA PRO A 394 -22.02 5.57 -9.94
C PRO A 394 -23.49 5.54 -9.48
N GLU A 395 -24.04 4.37 -9.24
CA GLU A 395 -25.44 4.18 -8.89
C GLU A 395 -25.65 4.09 -7.38
N TRP A 396 -26.67 4.78 -6.91
CA TRP A 396 -27.15 4.62 -5.52
C TRP A 396 -27.84 3.27 -5.40
N LEU A 397 -27.35 2.41 -4.50
CA LEU A 397 -27.99 1.14 -4.17
C LEU A 397 -28.94 1.32 -2.99
N ASP A 398 -30.14 0.74 -3.08
CA ASP A 398 -31.05 0.67 -1.93
C ASP A 398 -30.51 -0.34 -0.90
N GLY A 399 -29.93 0.20 0.17
CA GLY A 399 -29.30 -0.62 1.22
C GLY A 399 -30.30 -1.38 2.11
N PHE A 400 -31.60 -1.06 2.06
CA PHE A 400 -32.61 -1.71 2.91
C PHE A 400 -33.13 -3.02 2.29
N ASP A 401 -33.34 -3.05 0.98
CA ASP A 401 -33.87 -4.22 0.28
C ASP A 401 -32.80 -5.13 -0.31
N SER A 402 -31.55 -4.64 -0.42
CA SER A 402 -30.53 -5.27 -1.28
C SER A 402 -29.90 -6.53 -0.70
N TYR A 403 -29.80 -6.68 0.62
CA TYR A 403 -29.10 -7.79 1.27
C TYR A 403 -30.03 -8.82 1.94
N GLY A 404 -31.31 -8.78 1.62
CA GLY A 404 -32.24 -9.91 1.83
C GLY A 404 -32.72 -10.14 3.25
N GLY A 405 -32.83 -9.12 4.10
CA GLY A 405 -33.52 -9.29 5.38
C GLY A 405 -33.04 -8.40 6.53
N ASP A 406 -33.70 -8.59 7.67
CA ASP A 406 -33.46 -7.85 8.92
C ASP A 406 -32.19 -8.32 9.68
N GLU A 407 -31.53 -9.41 9.22
CA GLU A 407 -30.33 -9.92 9.89
C GLU A 407 -29.05 -9.31 9.29
N PRO A 408 -28.13 -8.81 10.14
CA PRO A 408 -26.86 -8.26 9.67
C PRO A 408 -26.01 -9.33 8.94
N LEU A 409 -25.38 -8.96 7.82
CA LEU A 409 -24.41 -9.84 7.14
C LEU A 409 -23.27 -10.28 8.06
N GLU A 410 -22.95 -9.46 9.05
CA GLU A 410 -21.96 -9.75 10.08
C GLU A 410 -22.19 -11.09 10.76
N ASP A 411 -23.41 -11.39 11.13
CA ASP A 411 -23.77 -12.61 11.86
C ASP A 411 -23.60 -13.85 10.97
N THR A 412 -23.94 -13.72 9.69
CA THR A 412 -23.72 -14.79 8.71
C THR A 412 -22.22 -15.06 8.49
N PHE A 413 -21.40 -14.01 8.36
CA PHE A 413 -19.95 -14.17 8.22
C PHE A 413 -19.30 -14.71 9.50
N ASP A 414 -19.77 -14.28 10.69
CA ASP A 414 -19.28 -14.80 11.98
C ASP A 414 -19.63 -16.32 12.10
N ALA A 415 -20.83 -16.77 11.70
CA ALA A 415 -21.21 -18.17 11.68
C ALA A 415 -20.33 -19.01 10.72
N ILE A 416 -20.07 -18.50 9.50
CA ILE A 416 -19.15 -19.15 8.55
C ILE A 416 -17.71 -19.18 9.13
N GLY A 417 -17.31 -18.16 9.86
CA GLY A 417 -16.03 -18.11 10.57
C GLY A 417 -15.89 -19.19 11.64
N GLU A 418 -16.96 -19.52 12.35
CA GLU A 418 -16.97 -20.64 13.31
C GLU A 418 -16.84 -22.00 12.59
N GLU A 419 -17.52 -22.19 11.42
CA GLU A 419 -17.34 -23.40 10.59
C GLU A 419 -15.87 -23.56 10.17
N PHE A 420 -15.23 -22.47 9.70
CA PHE A 420 -13.83 -22.49 9.31
C PHE A 420 -12.89 -22.74 10.52
N THR A 421 -13.18 -22.13 11.66
CA THR A 421 -12.43 -22.35 12.90
C THR A 421 -12.49 -23.81 13.35
N ALA A 422 -13.65 -24.46 13.26
CA ALA A 422 -13.79 -25.89 13.54
C ALA A 422 -12.96 -26.77 12.58
N PHE A 423 -12.85 -26.35 11.31
CA PHE A 423 -11.99 -27.03 10.34
C PHE A 423 -10.51 -26.83 10.68
N THR A 424 -10.06 -25.61 11.00
CA THR A 424 -8.66 -25.35 11.34
C THR A 424 -8.21 -26.10 12.59
N LYS A 425 -9.09 -26.30 13.58
CA LYS A 425 -8.81 -27.11 14.77
C LYS A 425 -8.52 -28.59 14.41
N LYS A 426 -9.20 -29.14 13.41
CA LYS A 426 -8.89 -30.51 12.92
C LYS A 426 -7.54 -30.60 12.20
N LEU A 427 -6.99 -29.45 11.78
CA LEU A 427 -5.68 -29.36 11.11
C LEU A 427 -4.52 -29.24 12.12
N GLU A 428 -4.76 -28.82 13.38
CA GLU A 428 -3.72 -28.58 14.39
C GLU A 428 -2.84 -29.80 14.64
N ASP A 429 -3.41 -31.00 14.64
CA ASP A 429 -2.69 -32.25 14.86
C ASP A 429 -1.91 -32.74 13.62
N LYS A 430 -2.00 -32.02 12.50
CA LYS A 430 -1.36 -32.43 11.24
C LYS A 430 -0.01 -31.73 11.08
N PRO A 431 1.11 -32.48 11.01
CA PRO A 431 2.44 -31.86 10.89
C PRO A 431 2.63 -31.19 9.52
N LYS A 432 2.05 -31.73 8.49
CA LYS A 432 2.11 -31.18 7.11
C LYS A 432 1.00 -31.76 6.23
N ILE A 433 0.53 -30.94 5.28
CA ILE A 433 -0.31 -31.35 4.16
C ILE A 433 0.39 -30.90 2.88
N LEU A 434 0.80 -31.85 2.06
CA LEU A 434 1.53 -31.58 0.84
C LEU A 434 0.55 -31.36 -0.32
N PHE A 435 0.50 -30.13 -0.81
CA PHE A 435 -0.25 -29.76 -2.01
C PHE A 435 0.57 -30.03 -3.27
N ARG A 436 -0.07 -30.54 -4.33
CA ARG A 436 0.54 -30.80 -5.63
C ARG A 436 -0.38 -30.38 -6.77
N LEU A 437 0.22 -30.00 -7.88
CA LEU A 437 -0.45 -29.93 -9.17
C LEU A 437 -0.25 -31.27 -9.90
N SER A 438 -1.24 -31.68 -10.70
CA SER A 438 -1.11 -32.82 -11.61
C SER A 438 -0.12 -32.51 -12.75
N LEU A 439 0.39 -33.52 -13.42
CA LEU A 439 1.33 -33.32 -14.54
C LEU A 439 0.73 -32.43 -15.67
N PRO A 440 -0.54 -32.60 -16.09
CA PRO A 440 -1.16 -31.72 -17.06
C PRO A 440 -1.28 -30.27 -16.56
N GLN A 441 -1.61 -30.06 -15.26
CA GLN A 441 -1.69 -28.75 -14.65
C GLN A 441 -0.32 -28.07 -14.60
N ILE A 442 0.75 -28.80 -14.29
CA ILE A 442 2.12 -28.30 -14.33
C ILE A 442 2.48 -27.81 -15.75
N GLY A 443 2.08 -28.54 -16.80
CA GLY A 443 2.26 -28.12 -18.19
C GLY A 443 1.58 -26.78 -18.45
N LYS A 444 0.26 -26.70 -18.21
CA LYS A 444 -0.52 -25.44 -18.37
C LYS A 444 0.04 -24.28 -17.56
N PHE A 445 0.47 -24.53 -16.31
CA PHE A 445 1.09 -23.53 -15.45
C PHE A 445 2.38 -22.98 -16.04
N ASN A 446 3.28 -23.85 -16.49
CA ASN A 446 4.55 -23.43 -17.07
C ASN A 446 4.36 -22.64 -18.37
N ASP A 447 3.47 -23.09 -19.25
CA ASP A 447 3.16 -22.40 -20.51
C ASP A 447 2.60 -21.00 -20.24
N PHE A 448 1.67 -20.88 -19.30
CA PHE A 448 1.09 -19.59 -18.91
C PHE A 448 2.16 -18.63 -18.38
N PHE A 449 2.97 -19.05 -17.41
CA PHE A 449 3.96 -18.17 -16.80
C PHE A 449 5.17 -17.87 -17.70
N ALA A 450 5.48 -18.73 -18.67
CA ALA A 450 6.45 -18.41 -19.71
C ALA A 450 5.95 -17.25 -20.60
N LEU A 451 4.70 -17.33 -21.07
CA LEU A 451 4.08 -16.26 -21.84
C LEU A 451 3.93 -14.96 -21.03
N GLU A 452 3.52 -15.08 -19.77
CA GLU A 452 3.34 -13.95 -18.88
C GLU A 452 4.67 -13.24 -18.60
N LYS A 453 5.75 -13.98 -18.42
CA LYS A 453 7.08 -13.42 -18.28
C LYS A 453 7.52 -12.65 -19.52
N GLU A 454 7.31 -13.21 -20.72
CA GLU A 454 7.59 -12.51 -21.99
C GLU A 454 6.76 -11.23 -22.11
N ARG A 455 5.46 -11.30 -21.81
CA ARG A 455 4.55 -10.16 -21.81
C ARG A 455 5.04 -9.05 -20.87
N MET A 456 5.35 -9.38 -19.63
CA MET A 456 5.85 -8.43 -18.65
C MET A 456 7.20 -7.81 -19.05
N GLN A 457 8.08 -8.60 -19.67
CA GLN A 457 9.37 -8.09 -20.19
C GLN A 457 9.17 -7.11 -21.34
N ASP A 458 8.23 -7.41 -22.25
CA ASP A 458 7.95 -6.55 -23.41
C ASP A 458 7.34 -5.21 -22.98
N PHE A 459 6.47 -5.22 -21.95
CA PHE A 459 5.78 -4.02 -21.50
C PHE A 459 6.66 -3.09 -20.63
N ASN A 460 7.32 -3.64 -19.61
CA ASN A 460 7.94 -2.85 -18.54
C ASN A 460 9.43 -3.17 -18.32
N GLY A 461 10.05 -3.95 -19.21
CA GLY A 461 11.48 -4.30 -19.14
C GLY A 461 11.81 -5.34 -18.07
N ASP A 462 13.13 -5.58 -17.88
CA ASP A 462 13.63 -6.65 -17.00
C ASP A 462 13.26 -6.45 -15.51
N ARG A 463 13.04 -5.20 -15.10
CA ARG A 463 12.67 -4.86 -13.72
C ARG A 463 11.34 -5.50 -13.31
N TYR A 464 10.37 -5.51 -14.23
CA TYR A 464 9.04 -6.05 -13.95
C TYR A 464 8.98 -7.57 -14.15
N SER A 465 9.89 -8.17 -14.87
CA SER A 465 9.92 -9.62 -15.12
C SER A 465 10.03 -10.45 -13.83
N ALA A 466 10.66 -9.91 -12.79
CA ALA A 466 10.71 -10.54 -11.46
C ALA A 466 9.31 -10.70 -10.84
N SER A 467 8.33 -9.89 -11.25
CA SER A 467 6.94 -9.97 -10.78
C SER A 467 6.24 -11.24 -11.27
N SER A 468 6.60 -11.76 -12.46
CA SER A 468 6.03 -13.00 -12.98
C SER A 468 6.30 -14.21 -12.08
N HIS A 469 7.52 -14.34 -11.54
CA HIS A 469 7.85 -15.41 -10.61
C HIS A 469 7.08 -15.31 -9.29
N ARG A 470 6.83 -14.09 -8.80
CA ARG A 470 6.06 -13.88 -7.57
C ARG A 470 4.57 -14.09 -7.80
N LEU A 471 4.07 -13.75 -8.99
CA LEU A 471 2.70 -14.05 -9.39
C LEU A 471 2.49 -15.57 -9.49
N ALA A 472 3.50 -16.34 -9.95
CA ALA A 472 3.46 -17.79 -9.94
C ALA A 472 3.35 -18.37 -8.50
N TRP A 473 4.02 -17.72 -7.51
CA TRP A 473 3.83 -18.09 -6.10
C TRP A 473 2.41 -17.78 -5.63
N CYS A 474 1.85 -16.64 -6.03
CA CYS A 474 0.47 -16.29 -5.69
C CYS A 474 -0.53 -17.29 -6.27
N PHE A 475 -0.31 -17.77 -7.49
CA PHE A 475 -1.10 -18.87 -8.06
C PHE A 475 -1.11 -20.09 -7.15
N LEU A 476 0.07 -20.62 -6.78
CA LEU A 476 0.17 -21.79 -5.92
C LEU A 476 -0.50 -21.58 -4.55
N ARG A 477 -0.41 -20.37 -4.01
CA ARG A 477 -1.01 -19.99 -2.73
C ARG A 477 -2.53 -19.96 -2.80
N ILE A 478 -3.10 -19.36 -3.86
CA ILE A 478 -4.55 -19.35 -4.09
C ILE A 478 -5.05 -20.77 -4.29
N ALA A 479 -4.42 -21.56 -5.16
CA ALA A 479 -4.79 -22.95 -5.40
C ALA A 479 -4.74 -23.81 -4.11
N MET A 480 -3.74 -23.58 -3.24
CA MET A 480 -3.69 -24.25 -1.93
C MET A 480 -4.87 -23.87 -1.03
N VAL A 481 -5.31 -22.60 -1.04
CA VAL A 481 -6.47 -22.18 -0.24
C VAL A 481 -7.74 -22.83 -0.77
N LEU A 482 -7.98 -22.81 -2.09
CA LEU A 482 -9.15 -23.45 -2.70
C LEU A 482 -9.18 -24.94 -2.38
N THR A 483 -8.07 -25.65 -2.58
CA THR A 483 -7.95 -27.09 -2.26
C THR A 483 -8.17 -27.38 -0.78
N ALA A 484 -7.70 -26.49 0.14
CA ALA A 484 -7.96 -26.66 1.56
C ALA A 484 -9.45 -26.53 1.91
N LEU A 485 -10.15 -25.62 1.26
CA LEU A 485 -11.59 -25.45 1.44
C LEU A 485 -12.39 -26.62 0.82
N ARG A 486 -11.95 -27.18 -0.31
CA ARG A 486 -12.53 -28.44 -0.84
C ARG A 486 -12.37 -29.59 0.16
N MET A 487 -11.22 -29.66 0.81
CA MET A 487 -10.98 -30.65 1.87
C MET A 487 -11.90 -30.42 3.08
N MET A 488 -12.22 -29.15 3.40
CA MET A 488 -13.22 -28.80 4.40
C MET A 488 -14.60 -29.31 3.99
N ASP A 489 -15.04 -29.05 2.76
CA ASP A 489 -16.32 -29.50 2.21
C ASP A 489 -16.44 -31.03 2.22
N ALA A 490 -15.38 -31.73 1.84
CA ALA A 490 -15.31 -33.20 1.84
C ALA A 490 -15.28 -33.80 3.27
N GLY A 491 -15.00 -33.00 4.30
CA GLY A 491 -14.88 -33.48 5.68
C GLY A 491 -13.71 -34.42 5.95
N THR A 492 -12.82 -34.63 4.98
CA THR A 492 -11.73 -35.63 5.04
C THR A 492 -10.38 -34.95 4.89
N ILE A 493 -9.48 -35.13 5.84
CA ILE A 493 -8.13 -34.55 5.82
C ILE A 493 -7.12 -35.56 5.27
N LYS A 494 -6.42 -35.20 4.20
CA LYS A 494 -5.38 -36.02 3.54
C LYS A 494 -4.00 -35.37 3.78
N GLU A 495 -2.96 -36.17 3.95
CA GLU A 495 -1.58 -35.66 4.09
C GLU A 495 -0.96 -35.21 2.76
N CYS A 496 -1.46 -35.70 1.64
CA CYS A 496 -1.10 -35.28 0.30
C CYS A 496 -2.38 -35.05 -0.49
N VAL A 497 -2.50 -33.90 -1.13
CA VAL A 497 -3.67 -33.49 -1.89
C VAL A 497 -3.25 -32.89 -3.23
N GLU A 498 -3.91 -33.33 -4.30
CA GLU A 498 -3.76 -32.76 -5.64
C GLU A 498 -4.83 -31.73 -5.88
N CYS A 499 -4.48 -30.67 -6.60
CA CYS A 499 -5.42 -29.61 -7.00
C CYS A 499 -6.50 -30.20 -7.92
N GLU A 500 -7.76 -29.89 -7.68
CA GLU A 500 -8.82 -30.22 -8.63
C GLU A 500 -8.72 -29.31 -9.86
N ASP A 501 -9.07 -29.82 -11.04
CA ASP A 501 -8.99 -29.03 -12.29
C ASP A 501 -9.86 -27.77 -12.24
N VAL A 502 -11.01 -27.83 -11.58
CA VAL A 502 -11.89 -26.68 -11.40
C VAL A 502 -11.23 -25.57 -10.57
N ASP A 503 -10.49 -25.93 -9.52
CA ASP A 503 -9.77 -24.98 -8.67
C ASP A 503 -8.53 -24.42 -9.39
N PHE A 504 -7.86 -25.26 -10.20
CA PHE A 504 -6.76 -24.84 -11.05
C PHE A 504 -7.22 -23.81 -12.10
N ASP A 505 -8.29 -24.10 -12.82
CA ASP A 505 -8.82 -23.21 -13.85
C ASP A 505 -9.36 -21.90 -13.25
N ALA A 506 -10.08 -21.95 -12.11
CA ALA A 506 -10.51 -20.75 -11.39
C ALA A 506 -9.31 -19.89 -10.94
N THR A 507 -8.27 -20.55 -10.40
CA THR A 507 -7.03 -19.83 -10.00
C THR A 507 -6.36 -19.18 -11.20
N MET A 508 -6.34 -19.82 -12.36
CA MET A 508 -5.77 -19.28 -13.59
C MET A 508 -6.49 -17.98 -14.01
N GLU A 509 -7.81 -17.97 -13.97
CA GLU A 509 -8.59 -16.78 -14.30
C GLU A 509 -8.41 -15.66 -13.27
N ILE A 510 -8.37 -15.99 -11.97
CA ILE A 510 -8.06 -15.02 -10.91
C ILE A 510 -6.70 -14.36 -11.18
N ILE A 511 -5.68 -15.14 -11.49
CA ILE A 511 -4.32 -14.64 -11.74
C ILE A 511 -4.24 -13.77 -13.00
N ARG A 512 -5.00 -14.07 -14.06
CA ARG A 512 -5.09 -13.22 -15.26
C ARG A 512 -5.61 -11.82 -14.91
N VAL A 513 -6.66 -11.75 -14.12
CA VAL A 513 -7.22 -10.48 -13.65
C VAL A 513 -6.24 -9.75 -12.75
N ILE A 514 -5.68 -10.42 -11.75
CA ILE A 514 -4.67 -9.81 -10.84
C ILE A 514 -3.45 -9.30 -11.60
N SER A 515 -2.98 -10.02 -12.63
CA SER A 515 -1.88 -9.54 -13.48
C SER A 515 -2.20 -8.22 -14.15
N THR A 516 -3.42 -8.05 -14.67
CA THR A 516 -3.88 -6.80 -15.28
C THR A 516 -3.91 -5.65 -14.27
N HIS A 517 -4.41 -5.90 -13.06
CA HIS A 517 -4.42 -4.89 -12.00
C HIS A 517 -3.00 -4.52 -11.52
N ASN A 518 -2.10 -5.51 -11.43
CA ASN A 518 -0.70 -5.28 -11.09
C ASN A 518 0.01 -4.42 -12.15
N ASP A 519 -0.26 -4.67 -13.44
CA ASP A 519 0.27 -3.85 -14.55
C ASP A 519 -0.19 -2.39 -14.44
N TYR A 520 -1.47 -2.18 -14.14
CA TYR A 520 -2.01 -0.84 -13.93
C TYR A 520 -1.27 -0.11 -12.80
N ILE A 521 -1.17 -0.72 -11.63
CA ILE A 521 -0.47 -0.09 -10.49
C ILE A 521 1.00 0.15 -10.80
N PHE A 522 1.68 -0.79 -11.45
CA PHE A 522 3.07 -0.58 -11.87
C PHE A 522 3.21 0.64 -12.80
N ASN A 523 2.33 0.77 -13.79
CA ASN A 523 2.35 1.89 -14.72
C ASN A 523 2.04 3.24 -14.03
N VAL A 524 1.11 3.27 -13.07
CA VAL A 524 0.81 4.48 -12.27
C VAL A 524 2.03 4.92 -11.48
N LEU A 525 2.73 3.98 -10.83
CA LEU A 525 3.93 4.29 -10.04
C LEU A 525 5.15 4.69 -10.89
N ASP A 526 5.26 4.18 -12.13
CA ASP A 526 6.39 4.49 -13.02
C ASP A 526 6.23 5.83 -13.75
N ARG A 527 5.00 6.31 -13.98
CA ARG A 527 4.73 7.61 -14.65
C ARG A 527 5.16 8.83 -13.84
N GLU A 528 5.25 8.73 -12.53
CA GLU A 528 5.51 9.85 -11.63
C GLU A 528 6.99 9.98 -11.19
N ARG A 529 7.91 9.33 -11.89
CA ARG A 529 9.33 9.59 -11.65
C ARG A 529 9.70 11.00 -12.11
N PRO A 530 10.40 11.80 -11.28
CA PRO A 530 10.86 13.13 -11.69
C PRO A 530 11.63 13.03 -13.00
N GLU A 531 11.37 13.95 -13.91
CA GLU A 531 11.88 14.04 -15.28
C GLU A 531 13.42 14.16 -15.39
N GLY A 532 14.18 13.23 -14.82
CA GLY A 532 15.55 13.00 -15.24
C GLY A 532 15.65 12.16 -16.53
N ILE A 533 14.51 11.70 -17.09
CA ILE A 533 14.41 10.73 -18.20
C ILE A 533 13.57 11.25 -19.38
N ALA A 534 13.19 12.53 -19.42
CA ALA A 534 12.49 13.13 -20.58
C ALA A 534 13.28 13.00 -21.92
N VAL A 535 14.57 12.76 -21.85
CA VAL A 535 15.41 12.43 -23.02
C VAL A 535 15.11 11.02 -23.56
N ALA A 536 14.63 10.09 -22.71
CA ALA A 536 14.33 8.71 -23.15
C ALA A 536 12.99 8.61 -23.88
N ASP A 537 12.00 9.45 -23.53
CA ASP A 537 10.68 9.38 -24.16
C ASP A 537 10.63 10.05 -25.52
N SER A 538 11.35 11.15 -25.73
CA SER A 538 11.49 11.73 -27.08
C SER A 538 12.25 10.79 -28.01
N TYR A 539 13.30 10.13 -27.51
CA TYR A 539 14.05 9.11 -28.24
C TYR A 539 13.20 7.85 -28.49
N SER A 540 12.37 7.46 -27.55
CA SER A 540 11.42 6.35 -27.65
C SER A 540 10.32 6.63 -28.68
N ALA A 541 9.76 7.84 -28.71
CA ALA A 541 8.75 8.24 -29.69
C ALA A 541 9.34 8.32 -31.11
N ALA A 542 10.52 8.87 -31.28
CA ALA A 542 11.23 8.89 -32.55
C ALA A 542 11.56 7.46 -33.03
N THR A 543 12.03 6.60 -32.15
CA THR A 543 12.27 5.18 -32.44
C THR A 543 10.99 4.45 -32.83
N ARG A 544 9.85 4.70 -32.14
CA ARG A 544 8.55 4.12 -32.48
C ARG A 544 8.11 4.55 -33.89
N LYS A 545 8.21 5.84 -34.20
CA LYS A 545 7.87 6.37 -35.52
C LYS A 545 8.70 5.72 -36.63
N THR A 546 10.01 5.52 -36.42
CA THR A 546 10.90 4.84 -37.35
C THR A 546 10.53 3.37 -37.55
N ILE A 547 10.23 2.64 -36.47
CA ILE A 547 9.83 1.23 -36.51
C ILE A 547 8.48 1.08 -37.22
N LEU A 548 7.49 1.92 -36.87
CA LEU A 548 6.18 1.86 -37.52
C LEU A 548 6.26 2.23 -39.01
N ALA A 549 7.12 3.17 -39.38
CA ALA A 549 7.33 3.51 -40.79
C ALA A 549 7.90 2.33 -41.59
N ALA A 550 8.80 1.53 -40.98
CA ALA A 550 9.43 0.38 -41.62
C ALA A 550 8.52 -0.87 -41.68
N LEU A 551 7.50 -0.99 -40.81
CA LEU A 551 6.55 -2.10 -40.83
C LEU A 551 5.51 -1.92 -41.96
N PRO A 552 5.02 -3.00 -42.61
CA PRO A 552 3.90 -2.93 -43.56
C PRO A 552 2.58 -2.49 -42.89
N GLY A 553 1.58 -2.10 -43.71
CA GLY A 553 0.25 -1.75 -43.18
C GLY A 553 -0.47 -2.92 -42.47
N TYR A 554 -0.19 -4.14 -42.90
CA TYR A 554 -0.55 -5.39 -42.26
C TYR A 554 0.74 -6.21 -42.06
N PHE A 555 1.03 -6.66 -40.85
CA PHE A 555 2.30 -7.31 -40.57
C PHE A 555 2.15 -8.41 -39.50
N LYS A 556 3.08 -9.33 -39.53
CA LYS A 556 3.18 -10.47 -38.60
C LYS A 556 4.43 -10.35 -37.69
N THR A 557 4.53 -11.24 -36.73
CA THR A 557 5.70 -11.32 -35.83
C THR A 557 7.02 -11.51 -36.59
N ASP A 558 7.01 -12.21 -37.74
CA ASP A 558 8.23 -12.40 -38.56
C ASP A 558 8.64 -11.12 -39.28
N ASP A 559 7.71 -10.26 -39.67
CA ASP A 559 8.00 -8.94 -40.23
C ASP A 559 8.69 -8.06 -39.20
N MET A 560 8.34 -8.17 -37.92
CA MET A 560 9.02 -7.48 -36.83
C MET A 560 10.48 -7.92 -36.71
N LYS A 561 10.81 -9.19 -36.98
CA LYS A 561 12.19 -9.69 -36.97
C LYS A 561 13.00 -9.07 -38.12
N ALA A 562 12.39 -8.96 -39.31
CA ALA A 562 12.99 -8.35 -40.48
C ALA A 562 13.28 -6.85 -40.24
N VAL A 563 12.27 -6.14 -39.72
CA VAL A 563 12.40 -4.71 -39.38
C VAL A 563 13.41 -4.49 -38.27
N ALA A 564 13.51 -5.37 -37.28
CA ALA A 564 14.53 -5.28 -36.21
C ALA A 564 15.94 -5.23 -36.79
N LYS A 565 16.26 -6.10 -37.76
CA LYS A 565 17.53 -6.09 -38.48
C LYS A 565 17.71 -4.82 -39.31
N GLN A 566 16.67 -4.38 -40.01
CA GLN A 566 16.70 -3.20 -40.89
C GLN A 566 16.96 -1.91 -40.13
N VAL A 567 16.33 -1.72 -38.94
CA VAL A 567 16.47 -0.50 -38.14
C VAL A 567 17.62 -0.58 -37.11
N GLY A 568 18.43 -1.64 -37.13
CA GLY A 568 19.54 -1.83 -36.19
C GLY A 568 19.11 -1.93 -34.73
N LYS A 569 17.94 -2.49 -34.46
CA LYS A 569 17.38 -2.66 -33.10
C LYS A 569 17.14 -4.14 -32.81
N THR A 570 17.00 -4.47 -31.52
CA THR A 570 16.62 -5.83 -31.15
C THR A 570 15.15 -6.10 -31.48
N LEU A 571 14.78 -7.34 -31.76
CA LEU A 571 13.38 -7.75 -31.95
C LEU A 571 12.54 -7.34 -30.72
N ARG A 572 13.10 -7.42 -29.56
CA ARG A 572 12.50 -6.98 -28.28
C ARG A 572 12.12 -5.50 -28.33
N THR A 573 13.01 -4.63 -28.82
CA THR A 573 12.73 -3.19 -28.97
C THR A 573 11.58 -2.96 -29.97
N VAL A 574 11.53 -3.69 -31.08
CA VAL A 574 10.46 -3.57 -32.07
C VAL A 574 9.12 -4.00 -31.48
N ARG A 575 9.05 -5.16 -30.80
CA ARG A 575 7.84 -5.63 -30.13
C ARG A 575 7.32 -4.63 -29.11
N ARG A 576 8.21 -4.06 -28.28
CA ARG A 576 7.85 -3.03 -27.29
C ARG A 576 7.23 -1.79 -27.94
N GLN A 577 7.79 -1.32 -29.06
CA GLN A 577 7.25 -0.16 -29.75
C GLN A 577 5.92 -0.45 -30.46
N VAL A 578 5.73 -1.66 -30.97
CA VAL A 578 4.43 -2.10 -31.53
C VAL A 578 3.37 -2.20 -30.41
N ALA A 579 3.71 -2.72 -29.25
CA ALA A 579 2.81 -2.77 -28.09
C ALA A 579 2.37 -1.35 -27.66
N ARG A 580 3.31 -0.41 -27.58
CA ARG A 580 2.99 1.01 -27.33
C ARG A 580 2.12 1.65 -28.42
N ALA A 581 2.32 1.26 -29.66
CA ALA A 581 1.49 1.71 -30.78
C ALA A 581 0.06 1.14 -30.70
N ILE A 582 -0.12 -0.07 -30.16
CA ILE A 582 -1.45 -0.65 -29.91
C ILE A 582 -2.16 0.16 -28.81
N GLN A 583 -1.46 0.50 -27.73
CA GLN A 583 -2.01 1.35 -26.67
C GLN A 583 -2.38 2.75 -27.15
N ALA A 584 -1.60 3.30 -28.09
CA ALA A 584 -1.86 4.60 -28.68
C ALA A 584 -2.93 4.57 -29.80
N GLY A 585 -3.53 3.41 -30.11
CA GLY A 585 -4.51 3.25 -31.19
C GLY A 585 -3.91 3.35 -32.61
N GLU A 586 -2.58 3.38 -32.75
CA GLU A 586 -1.87 3.47 -34.04
C GLU A 586 -1.79 2.10 -34.76
N VAL A 587 -1.97 1.01 -34.00
CA VAL A 587 -1.95 -0.39 -34.48
C VAL A 587 -3.03 -1.18 -33.76
N VAL A 588 -3.69 -2.08 -34.49
CA VAL A 588 -4.67 -3.03 -33.92
C VAL A 588 -4.16 -4.45 -34.10
N GLN A 589 -4.24 -5.26 -33.05
CA GLN A 589 -4.00 -6.69 -33.16
C GLN A 589 -5.25 -7.38 -33.73
N VAL A 590 -5.13 -7.96 -34.92
CA VAL A 590 -6.25 -8.61 -35.63
C VAL A 590 -6.42 -10.06 -35.21
N LYS A 591 -5.31 -10.76 -35.01
CA LYS A 591 -5.22 -12.14 -34.47
C LYS A 591 -3.89 -12.28 -33.70
N HIS A 592 -3.74 -13.40 -33.03
CA HIS A 592 -2.47 -13.71 -32.38
C HIS A 592 -1.32 -13.66 -33.39
N GLY A 593 -0.33 -12.79 -33.15
CA GLY A 593 0.82 -12.58 -34.02
C GLY A 593 0.58 -11.83 -35.33
N GLU A 594 -0.63 -11.28 -35.57
CA GLU A 594 -0.99 -10.51 -36.74
C GLU A 594 -1.55 -9.14 -36.37
N TYR A 595 -1.05 -8.09 -37.03
CA TYR A 595 -1.29 -6.69 -36.67
C TYR A 595 -1.61 -5.85 -37.89
N LYS A 596 -2.38 -4.78 -37.70
CA LYS A 596 -2.75 -3.82 -38.72
C LYS A 596 -2.54 -2.40 -38.23
N LYS A 597 -1.91 -1.55 -39.02
CA LYS A 597 -1.84 -0.10 -38.74
C LYS A 597 -3.22 0.53 -38.93
N CYS A 598 -3.57 1.48 -38.06
CA CYS A 598 -4.81 2.27 -38.15
C CYS A 598 -4.65 3.43 -39.11
#